data_d9b3c53f0a5405549ed230c12c40855b
#
_entry.id   d9b3c53f0a5405549ed230c12c40855b
#
_cell.length_a   1.000
_cell.length_b   1.000
_cell.length_c   1.000
_cell.angle_alpha   90.00
_cell.angle_beta   90.00
_cell.angle_gamma   90.00
#
_symmetry.space_group_name_H-M   'P 1'
#
loop_
_entity.id
_entity.type
_entity.pdbx_description
1 polymer ?
#
loop_
_entity_poly.entity_id
_entity_poly.type
_entity_poly.pdbx_seq_one_letter_code
_entity_poly.pdbx_strand_id
1 'polypeptide(L)'
;MMRLQKEAKDAGGRFFVLNGNHELQAAIGDLRYFSEDDVMKFSELPGDTRSAKVRGAFVRGGPYANWIANNPVMVRVGRDLFVHAGLESWVEYFLIDEINAMVKSWFLYFQGNGPQPLLSTGWIIGQVGPMWTRLLSEGRISEEQISSMLKTKGVARVIVGHTVTASRLPE
;
A
#
# COMPACT_ATOMS: atom_id res chain seq x y z
N MET A 1 14.28 3.65 -2.57
CA MET A 1 13.71 2.29 -2.46
C MET A 1 14.03 1.41 -3.67
N MET A 2 13.74 1.82 -4.93
CA MET A 2 14.03 1.02 -6.15
C MET A 2 15.48 0.50 -6.21
N ARG A 3 16.47 1.37 -5.91
CA ARG A 3 17.87 0.99 -5.87
C ARG A 3 18.13 -0.13 -4.84
N LEU A 4 17.58 0.01 -3.62
CA LEU A 4 17.74 -0.98 -2.56
C LEU A 4 17.10 -2.34 -2.91
N GLN A 5 15.95 -2.34 -3.60
CA GLN A 5 15.35 -3.59 -4.09
C GLN A 5 16.26 -4.29 -5.10
N LYS A 6 16.90 -3.51 -6.00
CA LYS A 6 17.84 -4.06 -6.97
C LYS A 6 19.10 -4.60 -6.27
N GLU A 7 19.72 -3.82 -5.40
CA GLU A 7 20.93 -4.21 -4.65
C GLU A 7 20.70 -5.46 -3.82
N ALA A 8 19.57 -5.54 -3.11
CA ALA A 8 19.21 -6.72 -2.33
C ALA A 8 19.05 -7.97 -3.22
N LYS A 9 18.39 -7.82 -4.37
CA LYS A 9 18.21 -8.91 -5.34
C LYS A 9 19.55 -9.38 -5.90
N ASP A 10 20.43 -8.46 -6.28
CA ASP A 10 21.75 -8.76 -6.82
C ASP A 10 22.65 -9.50 -5.78
N ALA A 11 22.42 -9.21 -4.48
CA ALA A 11 23.07 -9.89 -3.37
C ALA A 11 22.40 -11.21 -2.93
N GLY A 12 21.41 -11.72 -3.67
CA GLY A 12 20.67 -12.94 -3.34
C GLY A 12 19.62 -12.79 -2.23
N GLY A 13 19.37 -11.55 -1.77
CA GLY A 13 18.36 -11.21 -0.76
C GLY A 13 17.09 -10.59 -1.35
N ARG A 14 16.25 -10.03 -0.45
CA ARG A 14 15.02 -9.31 -0.83
C ARG A 14 14.85 -8.06 0.04
N PHE A 15 14.43 -6.98 -0.58
CA PHE A 15 13.98 -5.76 0.08
C PHE A 15 12.54 -5.49 -0.33
N PHE A 16 11.62 -5.63 0.61
CA PHE A 16 10.20 -5.40 0.35
C PHE A 16 9.86 -3.93 0.58
N VAL A 17 9.10 -3.37 -0.36
CA VAL A 17 8.45 -2.06 -0.21
C VAL A 17 6.95 -2.32 -0.22
N LEU A 18 6.25 -1.83 0.77
CA LEU A 18 4.80 -1.91 0.82
C LEU A 18 4.19 -0.62 0.27
N ASN A 19 3.16 -0.77 -0.55
CA ASN A 19 2.31 0.35 -0.94
C ASN A 19 1.42 0.75 0.23
N GLY A 20 1.32 2.05 0.46
CA GLY A 20 0.39 2.65 1.39
C GLY A 20 -0.61 3.57 0.68
N ASN A 21 -1.36 4.32 1.47
CA ASN A 21 -2.36 5.27 0.97
C ASN A 21 -1.72 6.42 0.18
N HIS A 22 -0.52 6.86 0.51
CA HIS A 22 0.17 7.93 -0.23
C HIS A 22 0.55 7.51 -1.65
N GLU A 23 0.94 6.26 -1.85
CA GLU A 23 1.21 5.71 -3.17
C GLU A 23 -0.06 5.67 -4.02
N LEU A 24 -1.20 5.29 -3.42
CA LEU A 24 -2.49 5.34 -4.10
C LEU A 24 -2.87 6.77 -4.45
N GLN A 25 -2.73 7.70 -3.51
CA GLN A 25 -3.01 9.12 -3.71
C GLN A 25 -2.17 9.71 -4.84
N ALA A 26 -0.87 9.40 -4.90
CA ALA A 26 0.00 9.82 -5.99
C ALA A 26 -0.52 9.29 -7.36
N ALA A 27 -0.94 8.03 -7.43
CA ALA A 27 -1.45 7.42 -8.65
C ALA A 27 -2.75 8.05 -9.16
N ILE A 28 -3.60 8.57 -8.27
CA ILE A 28 -4.85 9.28 -8.63
C ILE A 28 -4.70 10.81 -8.68
N GLY A 29 -3.53 11.36 -8.32
CA GLY A 29 -3.28 12.80 -8.30
C GLY A 29 -3.88 13.55 -7.10
N ASP A 30 -4.14 12.86 -6.01
CA ASP A 30 -4.61 13.44 -4.75
C ASP A 30 -3.41 13.94 -3.93
N LEU A 31 -3.23 15.25 -3.83
CA LEU A 31 -2.08 15.88 -3.19
C LEU A 31 -2.32 16.33 -1.74
N ARG A 32 -3.42 15.94 -1.10
CA ARG A 32 -3.79 16.45 0.25
C ARG A 32 -2.71 16.28 1.33
N TYR A 33 -1.84 15.28 1.17
CA TYR A 33 -0.76 14.98 2.12
C TYR A 33 0.65 15.19 1.54
N PHE A 34 0.75 15.81 0.38
CA PHE A 34 2.03 16.18 -0.22
C PHE A 34 2.43 17.59 0.25
N SER A 35 3.65 17.73 0.74
CA SER A 35 4.23 19.05 0.99
C SER A 35 4.56 19.76 -0.33
N GLU A 36 4.76 21.09 -0.27
CA GLU A 36 5.23 21.86 -1.44
C GLU A 36 6.56 21.29 -1.95
N ASP A 37 7.48 20.93 -1.06
CA ASP A 37 8.79 20.37 -1.42
C ASP A 37 8.64 18.99 -2.11
N ASP A 38 7.67 18.18 -1.71
CA ASP A 38 7.39 16.90 -2.37
C ASP A 38 6.87 17.13 -3.79
N VAL A 39 5.95 18.06 -3.97
CA VAL A 39 5.41 18.41 -5.29
C VAL A 39 6.48 18.98 -6.22
N MET A 40 7.39 19.80 -5.68
CA MET A 40 8.48 20.40 -6.46
C MET A 40 9.45 19.36 -7.05
N LYS A 41 9.60 18.18 -6.44
CA LYS A 41 10.40 17.08 -6.99
C LYS A 41 9.88 16.56 -8.33
N PHE A 42 8.64 16.89 -8.69
CA PHE A 42 7.99 16.51 -9.95
C PHE A 42 7.83 17.70 -10.92
N SER A 43 8.44 18.84 -10.63
CA SER A 43 8.29 20.10 -11.43
C SER A 43 8.66 19.94 -12.90
N GLU A 44 9.64 19.09 -13.22
CA GLU A 44 10.11 18.84 -14.58
C GLU A 44 9.24 17.87 -15.40
N LEU A 45 8.25 17.23 -14.76
CA LEU A 45 7.36 16.33 -15.48
C LEU A 45 6.26 17.08 -16.23
N PRO A 46 5.75 16.52 -17.35
CA PRO A 46 4.66 17.11 -18.11
C PRO A 46 3.38 17.27 -17.29
N GLY A 47 2.67 18.37 -17.50
CA GLY A 47 1.37 18.64 -16.88
C GLY A 47 1.13 20.10 -16.61
N ASP A 48 -0.12 20.54 -16.74
CA ASP A 48 -0.52 21.95 -16.57
C ASP A 48 -0.76 22.33 -15.10
N THR A 49 -0.90 21.33 -14.23
CA THR A 49 -1.12 21.52 -12.80
C THR A 49 -0.12 20.71 -11.98
N ARG A 50 0.07 21.10 -10.70
CA ARG A 50 0.88 20.33 -9.74
C ARG A 50 0.40 18.88 -9.62
N SER A 51 -0.91 18.67 -9.51
CA SER A 51 -1.52 17.34 -9.44
C SER A 51 -1.24 16.52 -10.70
N ALA A 52 -1.36 17.13 -11.90
CA ALA A 52 -1.06 16.46 -13.16
C ALA A 52 0.40 16.03 -13.26
N LYS A 53 1.34 16.86 -12.79
CA LYS A 53 2.78 16.55 -12.77
C LYS A 53 3.10 15.38 -11.83
N VAL A 54 2.62 15.42 -10.59
CA VAL A 54 2.79 14.31 -9.64
C VAL A 54 2.17 13.05 -10.20
N ARG A 55 0.91 13.10 -10.61
CA ARG A 55 0.22 11.96 -11.20
C ARG A 55 0.96 11.41 -12.40
N GLY A 56 1.53 12.27 -13.26
CA GLY A 56 2.31 11.88 -14.43
C GLY A 56 3.48 10.94 -14.11
N ALA A 57 4.05 11.02 -12.89
CA ALA A 57 5.11 10.12 -12.46
C ALA A 57 4.62 8.68 -12.19
N PHE A 58 3.33 8.50 -11.87
CA PHE A 58 2.74 7.25 -11.38
C PHE A 58 1.71 6.63 -12.33
N VAL A 59 1.35 7.29 -13.45
CA VAL A 59 0.47 6.75 -14.49
C VAL A 59 1.28 6.14 -15.63
N ARG A 60 0.59 5.57 -16.63
CA ARG A 60 1.19 4.94 -17.81
C ARG A 60 2.25 5.84 -18.45
N GLY A 61 3.45 5.29 -18.63
CA GLY A 61 4.60 6.02 -19.16
C GLY A 61 5.40 6.80 -18.11
N GLY A 62 4.89 6.95 -16.92
CA GLY A 62 5.62 7.60 -15.82
C GLY A 62 6.71 6.71 -15.21
N PRO A 63 7.76 7.32 -14.64
CA PRO A 63 8.95 6.59 -14.18
C PRO A 63 8.66 5.62 -13.02
N TYR A 64 7.61 5.85 -12.25
CA TYR A 64 7.28 5.03 -11.07
C TYR A 64 6.06 4.13 -11.27
N ALA A 65 5.33 4.26 -12.39
CA ALA A 65 4.07 3.54 -12.60
C ALA A 65 4.22 2.01 -12.44
N ASN A 66 5.16 1.42 -13.17
CA ASN A 66 5.38 -0.02 -13.12
C ASN A 66 5.90 -0.50 -11.76
N TRP A 67 6.77 0.29 -11.14
CA TRP A 67 7.33 -0.03 -9.83
C TRP A 67 6.25 -0.08 -8.75
N ILE A 68 5.42 0.97 -8.64
CA ILE A 68 4.38 1.07 -7.62
C ILE A 68 3.31 -0.03 -7.81
N ALA A 69 2.90 -0.32 -9.06
CA ALA A 69 1.91 -1.37 -9.32
C ALA A 69 2.40 -2.78 -8.94
N ASN A 70 3.72 -3.01 -8.86
CA ASN A 70 4.30 -4.29 -8.50
C ASN A 70 4.70 -4.41 -7.03
N ASN A 71 4.65 -3.34 -6.25
CA ASN A 71 4.85 -3.43 -4.81
C ASN A 71 3.58 -4.00 -4.13
N PRO A 72 3.73 -4.94 -3.19
CA PRO A 72 2.60 -5.46 -2.43
C PRO A 72 2.08 -4.44 -1.41
N VAL A 73 0.88 -4.64 -0.90
CA VAL A 73 0.36 -3.94 0.29
C VAL A 73 0.54 -4.76 1.55
N MET A 74 0.83 -6.05 1.38
CA MET A 74 0.92 -7.02 2.45
C MET A 74 1.98 -8.07 2.13
N VAL A 75 2.89 -8.33 3.08
CA VAL A 75 3.97 -9.32 2.93
C VAL A 75 4.09 -10.16 4.19
N ARG A 76 4.15 -11.47 4.02
CA ARG A 76 4.49 -12.40 5.09
C ARG A 76 5.99 -12.73 5.04
N VAL A 77 6.68 -12.57 6.16
CA VAL A 77 8.07 -13.00 6.34
C VAL A 77 8.13 -13.91 7.56
N GLY A 78 8.34 -15.19 7.33
CA GLY A 78 8.26 -16.20 8.39
C GLY A 78 6.87 -16.25 9.05
N ARG A 79 6.81 -15.87 10.32
CA ARG A 79 5.56 -15.80 11.10
C ARG A 79 5.04 -14.37 11.31
N ASP A 80 5.62 -13.39 10.64
CA ASP A 80 5.24 -12.00 10.73
C ASP A 80 4.54 -11.54 9.46
N LEU A 81 3.44 -10.82 9.61
CA LEU A 81 2.69 -10.19 8.52
C LEU A 81 2.88 -8.69 8.59
N PHE A 82 3.47 -8.13 7.55
CA PHE A 82 3.64 -6.69 7.39
C PHE A 82 2.53 -6.14 6.50
N VAL A 83 1.88 -5.09 6.94
CA VAL A 83 0.83 -4.38 6.19
C VAL A 83 0.93 -2.88 6.48
N HIS A 84 0.55 -2.02 5.52
CA HIS A 84 0.72 -0.58 5.68
C HIS A 84 -0.08 -0.02 6.84
N ALA A 85 -1.40 -0.21 6.87
CA ALA A 85 -2.27 0.40 7.89
C ALA A 85 -2.86 -0.61 8.87
N GLY A 86 -3.48 -1.67 8.39
CA GLY A 86 -4.10 -2.63 9.29
C GLY A 86 -4.88 -3.73 8.58
N LEU A 87 -5.56 -4.53 9.39
CA LEU A 87 -6.40 -5.63 8.98
C LEU A 87 -7.80 -5.47 9.56
N GLU A 88 -8.77 -6.05 8.88
CA GLU A 88 -10.11 -6.27 9.39
C GLU A 88 -10.56 -7.70 9.05
N SER A 89 -11.74 -8.10 9.46
CA SER A 89 -12.25 -9.48 9.30
C SER A 89 -12.24 -9.99 7.85
N TRP A 90 -12.27 -9.10 6.86
CA TRP A 90 -12.16 -9.51 5.45
C TRP A 90 -10.88 -10.29 5.14
N VAL A 91 -9.79 -10.09 5.90
CA VAL A 91 -8.54 -10.82 5.68
C VAL A 91 -8.72 -12.34 5.77
N GLU A 92 -9.69 -12.81 6.55
CA GLU A 92 -9.94 -14.23 6.75
C GLU A 92 -10.43 -14.94 5.48
N TYR A 93 -11.05 -14.21 4.56
CA TYR A 93 -11.69 -14.74 3.35
C TYR A 93 -10.79 -14.78 2.12
N PHE A 94 -9.63 -14.12 2.15
CA PHE A 94 -8.75 -13.98 0.99
C PHE A 94 -7.33 -14.42 1.31
N LEU A 95 -6.63 -15.02 0.37
CA LEU A 95 -5.18 -15.23 0.47
C LEU A 95 -4.43 -13.89 0.39
N ILE A 96 -3.23 -13.83 0.96
CA ILE A 96 -2.37 -12.63 0.90
C ILE A 96 -2.12 -12.22 -0.57
N ASP A 97 -1.86 -13.21 -1.43
CA ASP A 97 -1.62 -12.97 -2.85
C ASP A 97 -2.87 -12.47 -3.59
N GLU A 98 -4.07 -12.92 -3.20
CA GLU A 98 -5.33 -12.41 -3.75
C GLU A 98 -5.55 -10.95 -3.36
N ILE A 99 -5.29 -10.57 -2.11
CA ILE A 99 -5.37 -9.19 -1.64
C ILE A 99 -4.39 -8.31 -2.43
N ASN A 100 -3.14 -8.75 -2.57
CA ASN A 100 -2.13 -8.02 -3.35
C ASN A 100 -2.54 -7.91 -4.84
N ALA A 101 -3.11 -8.95 -5.43
CA ALA A 101 -3.58 -8.94 -6.81
C ALA A 101 -4.77 -7.98 -7.01
N MET A 102 -5.72 -7.95 -6.09
CA MET A 102 -6.84 -6.98 -6.13
C MET A 102 -6.33 -5.54 -6.08
N VAL A 103 -5.44 -5.21 -5.15
CA VAL A 103 -4.87 -3.86 -5.05
C VAL A 103 -4.07 -3.52 -6.31
N LYS A 104 -3.23 -4.44 -6.80
CA LYS A 104 -2.48 -4.25 -8.05
C LYS A 104 -3.41 -3.92 -9.22
N SER A 105 -4.55 -4.61 -9.36
CA SER A 105 -5.49 -4.35 -10.45
C SER A 105 -6.08 -2.94 -10.38
N TRP A 106 -6.34 -2.42 -9.18
CA TRP A 106 -6.77 -1.03 -8.98
C TRP A 106 -5.67 -0.03 -9.33
N PHE A 107 -4.41 -0.28 -8.94
CA PHE A 107 -3.29 0.58 -9.37
C PHE A 107 -3.16 0.61 -10.89
N LEU A 108 -3.19 -0.54 -11.56
CA LEU A 108 -3.12 -0.62 -13.02
C LEU A 108 -4.27 0.13 -13.70
N TYR A 109 -5.48 0.05 -13.17
CA TYR A 109 -6.63 0.81 -13.67
C TYR A 109 -6.42 2.32 -13.55
N PHE A 110 -6.06 2.82 -12.37
CA PHE A 110 -5.82 4.25 -12.17
C PHE A 110 -4.66 4.80 -13.00
N GLN A 111 -3.70 3.97 -13.30
CA GLN A 111 -2.56 4.31 -14.15
C GLN A 111 -2.88 4.27 -15.65
N GLY A 112 -4.06 3.82 -16.05
CA GLY A 112 -4.41 3.60 -17.45
C GLY A 112 -3.71 2.39 -18.09
N ASN A 113 -3.24 1.44 -17.28
CA ASN A 113 -2.52 0.23 -17.69
C ASN A 113 -3.34 -1.07 -17.60
N GLY A 114 -4.59 -0.99 -17.17
CA GLY A 114 -5.46 -2.16 -17.00
C GLY A 114 -6.94 -1.81 -17.10
N PRO A 115 -7.80 -2.82 -17.25
CA PRO A 115 -9.24 -2.64 -17.25
C PRO A 115 -9.74 -2.25 -15.84
N GLN A 116 -10.94 -1.71 -15.78
CA GLN A 116 -11.60 -1.43 -14.51
C GLN A 116 -11.82 -2.75 -13.74
N PRO A 117 -11.35 -2.83 -12.47
CA PRO A 117 -11.63 -3.98 -11.62
C PRO A 117 -13.12 -4.07 -11.28
N LEU A 118 -13.54 -5.24 -10.78
CA LEU A 118 -14.90 -5.39 -10.26
C LEU A 118 -15.16 -4.36 -9.14
N LEU A 119 -16.23 -3.58 -9.28
CA LEU A 119 -16.58 -2.55 -8.28
C LEU A 119 -16.79 -3.13 -6.88
N SER A 120 -17.23 -4.39 -6.79
CA SER A 120 -17.33 -5.11 -5.51
C SER A 120 -16.00 -5.28 -4.76
N THR A 121 -14.86 -5.08 -5.44
CA THR A 121 -13.53 -5.10 -4.81
C THR A 121 -13.03 -3.71 -4.40
N GLY A 122 -13.81 -2.65 -4.63
CA GLY A 122 -13.41 -1.26 -4.35
C GLY A 122 -13.12 -0.97 -2.89
N TRP A 123 -13.67 -1.74 -1.96
CA TRP A 123 -13.39 -1.64 -0.53
C TRP A 123 -11.90 -1.78 -0.21
N ILE A 124 -11.15 -2.60 -1.00
CA ILE A 124 -9.73 -2.90 -0.75
C ILE A 124 -8.83 -1.66 -0.81
N ILE A 125 -9.23 -0.65 -1.60
CA ILE A 125 -8.53 0.64 -1.73
C ILE A 125 -9.19 1.75 -0.89
N GLY A 126 -10.30 1.45 -0.21
CA GLY A 126 -11.06 2.37 0.64
C GLY A 126 -10.66 2.31 2.11
N GLN A 127 -11.45 2.99 2.95
CA GLN A 127 -11.18 3.19 4.39
C GLN A 127 -11.07 1.90 5.22
N VAL A 128 -11.68 0.82 4.78
CA VAL A 128 -11.62 -0.50 5.42
C VAL A 128 -10.50 -1.38 4.87
N GLY A 129 -9.81 -0.92 3.82
CA GLY A 129 -8.74 -1.67 3.16
C GLY A 129 -7.39 -1.58 3.88
N PRO A 130 -6.42 -2.39 3.44
CA PRO A 130 -5.12 -2.55 4.13
C PRO A 130 -4.24 -1.30 4.12
N MET A 131 -4.57 -0.30 3.29
CA MET A 131 -3.82 0.96 3.20
C MET A 131 -4.40 2.08 4.07
N TRP A 132 -5.60 1.89 4.67
CA TRP A 132 -6.29 2.99 5.36
C TRP A 132 -6.82 2.62 6.74
N THR A 133 -7.24 1.37 6.98
CA THR A 133 -7.90 1.01 8.24
C THR A 133 -7.01 1.25 9.44
N ARG A 134 -7.59 1.85 10.49
CA ARG A 134 -6.92 2.12 11.77
C ARG A 134 -7.48 1.29 12.92
N LEU A 135 -8.46 0.42 12.64
CA LEU A 135 -9.16 -0.31 13.70
C LEU A 135 -8.22 -1.12 14.58
N LEU A 136 -7.18 -1.72 13.98
CA LEU A 136 -6.18 -2.49 14.71
C LEU A 136 -5.32 -1.58 15.60
N SER A 137 -4.77 -0.51 15.06
CA SER A 137 -3.89 0.43 15.78
C SER A 137 -4.64 1.30 16.80
N GLU A 138 -5.96 1.44 16.66
CA GLU A 138 -6.83 2.16 17.60
C GLU A 138 -7.43 1.23 18.68
N GLY A 139 -7.05 -0.06 18.69
CA GLY A 139 -7.58 -1.03 19.68
C GLY A 139 -9.09 -1.31 19.51
N ARG A 140 -9.64 -1.17 18.32
CA ARG A 140 -11.07 -1.32 18.02
C ARG A 140 -11.44 -2.70 17.47
N ILE A 141 -10.50 -3.65 17.51
CA ILE A 141 -10.67 -5.05 17.15
C ILE A 141 -10.45 -5.88 18.41
N SER A 142 -11.31 -6.85 18.71
CA SER A 142 -11.17 -7.69 19.89
C SER A 142 -9.98 -8.66 19.76
N GLU A 143 -9.47 -9.13 20.90
CA GLU A 143 -8.37 -10.12 20.93
C GLU A 143 -8.76 -11.41 20.20
N GLU A 144 -10.02 -11.84 20.31
CA GLU A 144 -10.52 -13.01 19.61
C GLU A 144 -10.49 -12.82 18.09
N GLN A 145 -10.89 -11.66 17.61
CA GLN A 145 -10.85 -11.33 16.18
C GLN A 145 -9.40 -11.27 15.67
N ILE A 146 -8.49 -10.64 16.44
CA ILE A 146 -7.06 -10.62 16.10
C ILE A 146 -6.52 -12.05 16.04
N SER A 147 -6.79 -12.86 17.05
CA SER A 147 -6.34 -14.25 17.12
C SER A 147 -6.85 -15.08 15.94
N SER A 148 -8.12 -14.91 15.54
CA SER A 148 -8.72 -15.56 14.38
C SER A 148 -7.99 -15.18 13.08
N MET A 149 -7.79 -13.89 12.85
CA MET A 149 -7.07 -13.38 11.67
C MET A 149 -5.64 -13.92 11.59
N LEU A 150 -4.89 -13.88 12.72
CA LEU A 150 -3.52 -14.39 12.78
C LEU A 150 -3.47 -15.89 12.46
N LYS A 151 -4.36 -16.68 13.07
CA LYS A 151 -4.47 -18.12 12.83
C LYS A 151 -4.78 -18.43 11.37
N THR A 152 -5.75 -17.75 10.78
CA THR A 152 -6.15 -17.93 9.38
C THR A 152 -4.99 -17.61 8.42
N LYS A 153 -4.15 -16.63 8.73
CA LYS A 153 -2.96 -16.29 7.93
C LYS A 153 -1.72 -17.12 8.29
N GLY A 154 -1.78 -17.96 9.31
CA GLY A 154 -0.65 -18.77 9.76
C GLY A 154 0.53 -17.92 10.25
N VAL A 155 0.25 -16.77 10.88
CA VAL A 155 1.24 -15.83 11.40
C VAL A 155 1.07 -15.67 12.91
N ALA A 156 2.11 -15.15 13.57
CA ALA A 156 2.10 -14.90 14.99
C ALA A 156 1.93 -13.42 15.33
N ARG A 157 2.29 -12.53 14.40
CA ARG A 157 2.26 -11.09 14.61
C ARG A 157 1.84 -10.36 13.34
N VAL A 158 1.20 -9.20 13.54
CA VAL A 158 1.00 -8.19 12.48
C VAL A 158 1.80 -6.96 12.83
N ILE A 159 2.55 -6.44 11.89
CA ILE A 159 3.32 -5.21 11.99
C ILE A 159 2.64 -4.17 11.08
N VAL A 160 2.22 -3.06 11.68
CA VAL A 160 1.50 -1.98 11.01
C VAL A 160 2.24 -0.65 11.16
N GLY A 161 2.00 0.27 10.23
CA GLY A 161 2.40 1.67 10.27
C GLY A 161 1.19 2.59 10.19
N HIS A 162 1.25 3.64 9.35
CA HIS A 162 0.16 4.55 9.01
C HIS A 162 -0.39 5.40 10.17
N THR A 163 -0.52 4.85 11.36
CA THR A 163 -1.06 5.55 12.54
C THR A 163 0.08 6.09 13.37
N VAL A 164 0.03 7.40 13.67
CA VAL A 164 1.03 8.04 14.53
C VAL A 164 0.75 7.65 15.96
N THR A 165 1.72 7.02 16.63
CA THR A 165 1.64 6.70 18.06
C THR A 165 1.98 7.92 18.90
N ALA A 166 1.34 8.08 20.05
CA ALA A 166 1.58 9.20 20.95
C ALA A 166 3.03 9.25 21.46
N SER A 167 3.64 8.09 21.65
CA SER A 167 5.02 7.95 22.14
C SER A 167 6.08 8.18 21.06
N ARG A 168 5.71 8.22 19.78
CA ARG A 168 6.61 8.18 18.62
C ARG A 168 7.59 7.01 18.59
N LEU A 169 7.44 6.07 19.49
CA LEU A 169 8.21 4.82 19.57
C LEU A 169 7.31 3.66 19.20
N PRO A 170 7.84 2.61 18.54
CA PRO A 170 7.12 1.36 18.32
C PRO A 170 6.77 0.75 19.69
N GLU A 171 5.52 0.39 19.89
CA GLU A 171 5.05 -0.43 21.00
C GLU A 171 5.28 -1.92 20.74
#